data_bd6bd4bd362671cf45e210aa476ef47c
#
_entry.id   bd6bd4bd362671cf45e210aa476ef47c
#
_cell.length_a   1.000
_cell.length_b   1.000
_cell.length_c   1.000
_cell.angle_alpha   90.00
_cell.angle_beta   90.00
_cell.angle_gamma   90.00
#
_symmetry.space_group_name_H-M   'P 1'
#
loop_
_entity.id
_entity.type
_entity.pdbx_description
1 polymer ?
#
loop_
_entity_poly.entity_id
_entity_poly.type
_entity_poly.pdbx_seq_one_letter_code
_entity_poly.pdbx_strand_id
1 'polypeptide(L)'
;MKKNPILPICLSAFILLGCATTDISKKNVPVVIQSDNLASRLSQANSGVIPLDSASTAKKAPRMAGSGTTTTSSVVSDMPLALIAEVAAPTYNGLTLRATHVAVQGTLAYVSYNYEGDKYLGGIDVIDITDPNKPKLVQSAVFPDTDISSVCYADGYLYLAGAKDSYSDNGTGPAVLMKMKLNSGNLSDDIQLTGITGYVGTDVKTADNYVYAVSGSNGVIGAYTSNDNKLQASSALSDLRAVGVNNGQIIAFQNGTINVLNPVTLTKISNFSTSTDVAQAKRTIDFYNNSVLTSEGDHGVGVYNLSTGTKINTIPVATVTDPTINVSEVVSNAVSINNEHIFVANGAAGVTVHKIVSNKIDNLVDFGNLVLAGSANFVISSNGYVFVADGFGGLKILKLLSVDPTTGQPTTIDCTQYPSYTGGNWMNVNSGETLAYNGAASLSGINVNSSLTWCGSLAVSEQLNINSGGVFYMKGSLSFGASGKSLIINANSKLKIEGSLVIFGNLILNSGATLEFAGAGSTITVFGSVTKGSNVTITGTYTDSFNSLK
;
A
#
# COMPACT_ATOMS: atom_id res chain seq x y z
N MET A 1 84.77 56.42 -10.34
CA MET A 1 84.21 55.63 -9.22
C MET A 1 82.77 55.34 -9.52
N LYS A 2 82.48 54.09 -9.87
CA LYS A 2 81.15 53.69 -10.24
C LYS A 2 80.43 53.06 -9.05
N LYS A 3 79.26 53.56 -8.68
CA LYS A 3 78.38 53.01 -7.66
C LYS A 3 77.44 52.03 -8.33
N ASN A 4 77.45 50.80 -7.86
CA ASN A 4 76.44 49.79 -8.27
C ASN A 4 75.14 49.98 -7.43
N PRO A 5 73.96 49.87 -8.02
CA PRO A 5 72.69 49.82 -7.27
C PRO A 5 72.38 48.39 -6.82
N ILE A 6 72.01 48.28 -5.57
CA ILE A 6 71.49 47.06 -4.93
C ILE A 6 70.01 46.89 -5.34
N LEU A 7 69.72 45.73 -5.95
CA LEU A 7 68.36 45.34 -6.32
C LEU A 7 67.67 44.68 -5.10
N PRO A 8 66.47 45.06 -4.68
CA PRO A 8 65.75 44.35 -3.59
C PRO A 8 65.10 43.07 -4.14
N ILE A 9 65.41 41.96 -3.49
CA ILE A 9 64.76 40.67 -3.71
C ILE A 9 63.38 40.72 -3.03
N CYS A 10 62.31 40.76 -3.84
CA CYS A 10 60.94 40.53 -3.38
C CYS A 10 60.73 39.04 -3.09
N LEU A 11 60.68 38.71 -1.81
CA LEU A 11 60.28 37.36 -1.31
C LEU A 11 58.76 37.26 -1.39
N SER A 12 58.24 36.62 -2.44
CA SER A 12 56.82 36.32 -2.59
C SER A 12 56.46 35.18 -1.65
N ALA A 13 55.82 35.50 -0.54
CA ALA A 13 55.19 34.51 0.32
C ALA A 13 53.96 33.94 -0.40
N PHE A 14 54.06 32.70 -0.89
CA PHE A 14 52.91 31.91 -1.30
C PHE A 14 52.13 31.54 -0.02
N ILE A 15 51.03 32.24 0.24
CA ILE A 15 50.00 31.79 1.17
C ILE A 15 49.26 30.67 0.48
N LEU A 16 49.57 29.41 0.83
CA LEU A 16 48.74 28.27 0.61
C LEU A 16 47.45 28.45 1.43
N LEU A 17 46.41 28.98 0.80
CA LEU A 17 45.06 28.81 1.31
C LEU A 17 44.77 27.29 1.21
N GLY A 18 45.02 26.60 2.31
CA GLY A 18 44.44 25.28 2.51
C GLY A 18 42.91 25.44 2.46
N CYS A 19 42.28 24.88 1.43
CA CYS A 19 40.87 24.62 1.48
C CYS A 19 40.67 23.71 2.69
N ALA A 20 40.24 24.29 3.80
CA ALA A 20 39.65 23.50 4.87
C ALA A 20 38.42 22.87 4.27
N THR A 21 38.51 21.60 3.90
CA THR A 21 37.35 20.74 3.79
C THR A 21 36.70 20.80 5.16
N THR A 22 35.62 21.57 5.28
CA THR A 22 34.73 21.45 6.42
C THR A 22 34.26 20.02 6.40
N ASP A 23 34.88 19.17 7.18
CA ASP A 23 34.33 17.88 7.57
C ASP A 23 32.91 18.20 8.09
N ILE A 24 31.90 17.86 7.31
CA ILE A 24 30.51 17.91 7.77
C ILE A 24 30.49 16.89 8.90
N SER A 25 30.60 17.40 10.14
CA SER A 25 30.63 16.55 11.33
C SER A 25 29.40 15.69 11.30
N LYS A 26 29.58 14.37 11.15
CA LYS A 26 28.50 13.38 11.32
C LYS A 26 27.91 13.65 12.71
N LYS A 27 26.74 14.31 12.74
CA LYS A 27 26.03 14.50 14.00
C LYS A 27 25.52 13.13 14.41
N ASN A 28 25.86 12.68 15.60
CA ASN A 28 25.30 11.47 16.17
C ASN A 28 23.78 11.66 16.30
N VAL A 29 23.04 11.00 15.41
CA VAL A 29 21.58 10.88 15.53
C VAL A 29 21.32 9.71 16.48
N PRO A 30 20.69 9.90 17.63
CA PRO A 30 20.37 8.80 18.52
C PRO A 30 19.48 7.80 17.79
N VAL A 31 19.93 6.57 17.67
CA VAL A 31 19.17 5.47 17.09
C VAL A 31 19.45 4.18 17.85
N VAL A 32 18.39 3.44 18.16
CA VAL A 32 18.47 2.13 18.80
C VAL A 32 18.05 1.09 17.77
N ILE A 33 19.01 0.32 17.25
CA ILE A 33 18.75 -0.72 16.25
C ILE A 33 18.68 -2.07 16.94
N GLN A 34 17.64 -2.86 16.66
CA GLN A 34 17.39 -4.19 17.18
C GLN A 34 17.29 -5.19 16.03
N SER A 35 17.88 -6.35 16.19
CA SER A 35 17.80 -7.48 15.25
C SER A 35 17.28 -8.76 15.90
N ASP A 36 17.17 -8.77 17.23
CA ASP A 36 16.76 -9.93 18.02
C ASP A 36 15.36 -9.75 18.61
N ASN A 37 14.68 -10.87 18.89
CA ASN A 37 13.37 -10.93 19.54
C ASN A 37 12.23 -10.21 18.79
N LEU A 38 12.37 -10.00 17.48
CA LEU A 38 11.40 -9.29 16.66
C LEU A 38 10.22 -10.17 16.22
N ALA A 39 10.35 -11.50 16.29
CA ALA A 39 9.36 -12.45 15.80
C ALA A 39 7.99 -12.32 16.51
N SER A 40 7.97 -11.85 17.76
CA SER A 40 6.74 -11.63 18.53
C SER A 40 5.85 -10.51 17.97
N ARG A 41 6.41 -9.61 17.17
CA ARG A 41 5.66 -8.53 16.52
C ARG A 41 5.05 -8.95 15.19
N LEU A 42 5.48 -10.09 14.64
CA LEU A 42 4.98 -10.64 13.40
C LEU A 42 3.87 -11.63 13.69
N SER A 43 2.69 -11.41 13.18
CA SER A 43 1.65 -12.42 13.10
C SER A 43 1.37 -12.75 11.64
N GLN A 44 1.39 -14.04 11.31
CA GLN A 44 0.72 -14.49 10.10
C GLN A 44 -0.77 -14.24 10.33
N ALA A 45 -1.41 -13.55 9.41
CA ALA A 45 -2.81 -13.26 9.57
C ALA A 45 -3.60 -14.56 9.48
N ASN A 46 -3.85 -15.16 10.63
CA ASN A 46 -4.87 -16.21 10.78
C ASN A 46 -6.28 -15.62 10.86
N SER A 47 -6.43 -14.35 10.53
CA SER A 47 -7.67 -13.60 10.72
C SER A 47 -8.75 -13.95 9.70
N GLY A 48 -8.45 -14.78 8.72
CA GLY A 48 -9.44 -15.20 7.75
C GLY A 48 -9.59 -14.26 6.57
N VAL A 49 -10.51 -14.61 5.70
CA VAL A 49 -10.97 -13.74 4.63
C VAL A 49 -11.66 -12.56 5.28
N ILE A 50 -11.10 -11.38 5.13
CA ILE A 50 -11.83 -10.16 5.48
C ILE A 50 -12.79 -9.92 4.33
N PRO A 51 -14.11 -9.98 4.55
CA PRO A 51 -15.06 -9.67 3.50
C PRO A 51 -14.85 -8.23 3.05
N LEU A 52 -14.78 -8.02 1.75
CA LEU A 52 -15.02 -6.69 1.22
C LEU A 52 -16.45 -6.34 1.61
N ASP A 53 -16.64 -5.21 2.29
CA ASP A 53 -17.98 -4.76 2.61
C ASP A 53 -18.70 -4.35 1.31
N SER A 54 -19.38 -5.32 0.71
CA SER A 54 -20.20 -5.11 -0.48
C SER A 54 -21.45 -4.26 -0.21
N ALA A 55 -21.71 -3.93 1.06
CA ALA A 55 -22.83 -3.07 1.45
C ALA A 55 -22.58 -1.59 1.13
N SER A 56 -21.38 -1.20 0.75
CA SER A 56 -21.17 0.06 0.04
C SER A 56 -21.70 -0.04 -1.39
N THR A 57 -22.88 -0.66 -1.55
CA THR A 57 -23.60 -0.64 -2.81
C THR A 57 -23.73 0.79 -3.25
N ALA A 58 -22.96 1.10 -4.25
CA ALA A 58 -23.11 2.19 -5.17
C ALA A 58 -24.34 3.06 -4.89
N LYS A 59 -24.24 4.02 -3.97
CA LYS A 59 -24.99 5.24 -4.18
C LYS A 59 -24.34 5.87 -5.41
N LYS A 60 -24.98 5.61 -6.56
CA LYS A 60 -24.69 6.27 -7.82
C LYS A 60 -24.35 7.73 -7.51
N ALA A 61 -23.13 8.13 -7.87
CA ALA A 61 -22.80 9.55 -7.91
C ALA A 61 -23.94 10.29 -8.59
N PRO A 62 -24.38 11.47 -8.11
CA PRO A 62 -25.43 12.21 -8.76
C PRO A 62 -24.98 12.52 -10.18
N ARG A 63 -25.59 11.84 -11.16
CA ARG A 63 -25.40 12.13 -12.57
C ARG A 63 -25.90 13.56 -12.80
N MET A 64 -25.03 14.43 -13.24
CA MET A 64 -25.45 15.57 -14.04
C MET A 64 -26.21 15.02 -15.24
N ALA A 65 -27.44 15.49 -15.41
CA ALA A 65 -28.35 15.03 -16.44
C ALA A 65 -27.78 15.34 -17.84
N GLY A 66 -27.27 14.30 -18.48
CA GLY A 66 -26.97 14.27 -19.89
C GLY A 66 -27.67 13.05 -20.47
N SER A 67 -28.70 13.28 -21.28
CA SER A 67 -29.49 12.29 -21.98
C SER A 67 -28.61 11.33 -22.81
N GLY A 68 -28.57 10.08 -22.41
CA GLY A 68 -27.95 9.00 -23.17
C GLY A 68 -28.26 7.67 -22.49
N THR A 69 -29.11 6.86 -23.11
CA THR A 69 -29.36 5.47 -22.74
C THR A 69 -28.06 4.68 -22.80
N THR A 70 -27.45 4.47 -21.65
CA THR A 70 -26.36 3.49 -21.48
C THR A 70 -26.90 2.33 -20.67
N THR A 71 -27.02 1.18 -21.33
CA THR A 71 -27.08 -0.13 -20.70
C THR A 71 -25.89 -0.27 -19.78
N THR A 72 -26.12 -0.19 -18.47
CA THR A 72 -25.13 -0.51 -17.45
C THR A 72 -24.88 -2.00 -17.49
N SER A 73 -23.85 -2.41 -18.20
CA SER A 73 -23.23 -3.70 -17.98
C SER A 73 -22.66 -3.65 -16.55
N SER A 74 -23.21 -4.43 -15.65
CA SER A 74 -22.62 -4.65 -14.33
C SER A 74 -21.31 -5.40 -14.53
N VAL A 75 -20.19 -4.67 -14.53
CA VAL A 75 -18.88 -5.30 -14.55
C VAL A 75 -18.69 -5.97 -13.20
N VAL A 76 -18.58 -7.27 -13.24
CA VAL A 76 -18.37 -8.13 -12.08
C VAL A 76 -16.99 -7.88 -11.51
N SER A 77 -16.93 -7.68 -10.22
CA SER A 77 -15.70 -7.48 -9.46
C SER A 77 -14.95 -8.81 -9.29
N ASP A 78 -13.76 -8.92 -9.89
CA ASP A 78 -12.95 -10.16 -9.89
C ASP A 78 -11.92 -10.22 -8.77
N MET A 79 -11.92 -9.28 -7.81
CA MET A 79 -10.75 -9.12 -6.97
C MET A 79 -11.03 -8.92 -5.48
N PRO A 80 -11.02 -10.00 -4.67
CA PRO A 80 -10.93 -9.88 -3.23
C PRO A 80 -9.50 -9.53 -2.79
N LEU A 81 -9.38 -8.74 -1.72
CA LEU A 81 -8.17 -8.58 -0.94
C LEU A 81 -8.15 -9.60 0.20
N ALA A 82 -7.00 -10.21 0.43
CA ALA A 82 -6.79 -11.06 1.58
C ALA A 82 -5.70 -10.45 2.49
N LEU A 83 -5.99 -10.27 3.76
CA LEU A 83 -4.97 -9.95 4.76
C LEU A 83 -4.13 -11.21 5.01
N ILE A 84 -2.85 -11.16 4.68
CA ILE A 84 -1.95 -12.32 4.76
C ILE A 84 -0.94 -12.24 5.89
N ALA A 85 -0.55 -11.03 6.30
CA ALA A 85 0.37 -10.84 7.41
C ALA A 85 0.18 -9.46 8.06
N GLU A 86 0.57 -9.39 9.32
CA GLU A 86 0.59 -8.17 10.12
C GLU A 86 1.91 -8.05 10.87
N VAL A 87 2.44 -6.84 10.95
CA VAL A 87 3.58 -6.50 11.80
C VAL A 87 3.13 -5.44 12.78
N ALA A 88 3.02 -5.79 14.06
CA ALA A 88 2.61 -4.86 15.09
C ALA A 88 3.58 -3.66 15.17
N ALA A 89 3.06 -2.49 15.47
CA ALA A 89 3.86 -1.29 15.64
C ALA A 89 4.89 -1.46 16.78
N PRO A 90 6.10 -0.87 16.67
CA PRO A 90 7.10 -0.94 17.75
C PRO A 90 6.64 -0.16 18.97
N THR A 91 7.11 -0.62 20.14
CA THR A 91 6.91 0.05 21.42
C THR A 91 8.26 0.40 22.02
N TYR A 92 8.42 1.62 22.48
CA TYR A 92 9.62 2.09 23.14
C TYR A 92 9.29 2.78 24.46
N ASN A 93 9.88 2.32 25.56
CA ASN A 93 9.61 2.84 26.93
C ASN A 93 8.10 2.92 27.26
N GLY A 94 7.33 1.91 26.85
CA GLY A 94 5.88 1.85 27.07
C GLY A 94 5.03 2.70 26.13
N LEU A 95 5.63 3.39 25.15
CA LEU A 95 4.93 4.19 24.14
C LEU A 95 4.86 3.41 22.83
N THR A 96 3.65 3.16 22.34
CA THR A 96 3.44 2.51 21.03
C THR A 96 3.48 3.56 19.92
N LEU A 97 4.25 3.28 18.87
CA LEU A 97 4.35 4.14 17.69
C LEU A 97 3.20 3.87 16.72
N ARG A 98 3.03 4.76 15.74
CA ARG A 98 2.07 4.64 14.66
C ARG A 98 2.79 4.51 13.33
N ALA A 99 2.39 3.54 12.50
CA ALA A 99 2.89 3.40 11.13
C ALA A 99 2.43 4.59 10.28
N THR A 100 3.37 5.22 9.56
CA THR A 100 3.15 6.46 8.81
C THR A 100 3.33 6.31 7.30
N HIS A 101 4.30 5.50 6.86
CA HIS A 101 4.63 5.34 5.45
C HIS A 101 5.31 3.99 5.20
N VAL A 102 5.32 3.54 3.93
CA VAL A 102 6.01 2.33 3.49
C VAL A 102 6.76 2.61 2.20
N ALA A 103 8.01 2.19 2.13
CA ALA A 103 8.77 2.09 0.89
C ALA A 103 9.06 0.62 0.59
N VAL A 104 8.85 0.20 -0.64
CA VAL A 104 9.12 -1.17 -1.09
C VAL A 104 10.25 -1.14 -2.11
N GLN A 105 11.30 -1.95 -1.87
CA GLN A 105 12.43 -2.09 -2.78
C GLN A 105 12.84 -3.55 -2.92
N GLY A 106 12.59 -4.11 -4.10
CA GLY A 106 12.86 -5.52 -4.37
C GLY A 106 12.12 -6.43 -3.38
N THR A 107 12.86 -7.13 -2.55
CA THR A 107 12.35 -8.06 -1.54
C THR A 107 12.30 -7.47 -0.13
N LEU A 108 12.46 -6.16 0.02
CA LEU A 108 12.42 -5.48 1.31
C LEU A 108 11.33 -4.41 1.35
N ALA A 109 10.62 -4.33 2.46
CA ALA A 109 9.73 -3.23 2.81
C ALA A 109 10.31 -2.49 4.01
N TYR A 110 10.32 -1.16 3.92
CA TYR A 110 10.74 -0.24 4.98
C TYR A 110 9.51 0.51 5.47
N VAL A 111 9.19 0.36 6.75
CA VAL A 111 8.01 0.99 7.35
C VAL A 111 8.45 2.06 8.33
N SER A 112 7.97 3.29 8.15
CA SER A 112 8.25 4.38 9.07
C SER A 112 7.15 4.53 10.11
N TYR A 113 7.56 5.05 11.28
CA TYR A 113 6.70 5.24 12.44
C TYR A 113 6.93 6.60 13.08
N ASN A 114 5.88 7.15 13.70
CA ASN A 114 5.98 8.28 14.62
C ASN A 114 5.17 8.02 15.90
N TYR A 115 5.38 8.85 16.91
CA TYR A 115 4.54 8.88 18.10
C TYR A 115 3.44 9.94 17.94
N GLU A 116 2.25 9.64 18.46
CA GLU A 116 1.17 10.61 18.52
C GLU A 116 1.19 11.32 19.87
N GLY A 117 1.56 12.59 19.88
CA GLY A 117 1.64 13.40 21.09
C GLY A 117 2.77 14.42 21.00
N ASP A 118 3.11 15.03 22.13
CA ASP A 118 4.07 16.15 22.20
C ASP A 118 5.54 15.73 22.14
N LYS A 119 5.82 14.42 22.11
CA LYS A 119 7.20 13.90 22.06
C LYS A 119 7.59 13.54 20.64
N TYR A 120 8.81 13.91 20.27
CA TYR A 120 9.42 13.39 19.05
C TYR A 120 9.96 11.98 19.30
N LEU A 121 9.35 10.99 18.69
CA LEU A 121 9.74 9.58 18.81
C LEU A 121 9.30 8.83 17.55
N GLY A 122 10.23 8.27 16.83
CA GLY A 122 9.95 7.57 15.58
C GLY A 122 10.65 6.24 15.47
N GLY A 123 10.44 5.58 14.35
CA GLY A 123 11.05 4.29 14.07
C GLY A 123 11.04 3.90 12.60
N ILE A 124 11.83 2.89 12.28
CA ILE A 124 11.87 2.22 10.97
C ILE A 124 11.96 0.72 11.20
N ASP A 125 11.08 -0.04 10.54
CA ASP A 125 11.19 -1.50 10.43
C ASP A 125 11.71 -1.89 9.05
N VAL A 126 12.53 -2.92 9.00
CA VAL A 126 12.94 -3.63 7.76
C VAL A 126 12.27 -4.99 7.75
N ILE A 127 11.50 -5.24 6.71
CA ILE A 127 10.73 -6.47 6.57
C ILE A 127 11.15 -7.16 5.27
N ASP A 128 11.63 -8.39 5.38
CA ASP A 128 11.89 -9.26 4.24
C ASP A 128 10.55 -9.79 3.71
N ILE A 129 10.24 -9.40 2.50
CA ILE A 129 9.04 -9.77 1.74
C ILE A 129 9.39 -10.65 0.53
N THR A 130 10.50 -11.40 0.57
CA THR A 130 10.85 -12.39 -0.46
C THR A 130 9.70 -13.36 -0.69
N ASP A 131 9.03 -13.78 0.37
CA ASP A 131 7.70 -14.39 0.34
C ASP A 131 6.74 -13.54 1.18
N PRO A 132 5.93 -12.67 0.58
CA PRO A 132 5.01 -11.82 1.33
C PRO A 132 3.95 -12.58 2.13
N ASN A 133 3.72 -13.86 1.84
CA ASN A 133 2.87 -14.71 2.67
C ASN A 133 3.57 -15.19 3.96
N LYS A 134 4.89 -15.08 4.02
CA LYS A 134 5.74 -15.43 5.16
C LYS A 134 6.79 -14.35 5.40
N PRO A 135 6.39 -13.10 5.62
CA PRO A 135 7.35 -12.02 5.81
C PRO A 135 8.17 -12.24 7.08
N LYS A 136 9.34 -11.61 7.13
CA LYS A 136 10.20 -11.64 8.30
C LYS A 136 10.54 -10.21 8.71
N LEU A 137 10.30 -9.86 9.95
CA LEU A 137 10.83 -8.61 10.51
C LEU A 137 12.32 -8.81 10.80
N VAL A 138 13.17 -8.16 9.98
CA VAL A 138 14.63 -8.36 10.00
C VAL A 138 15.29 -7.44 11.02
N GLN A 139 14.90 -6.18 11.01
CA GLN A 139 15.42 -5.16 11.92
C GLN A 139 14.34 -4.15 12.29
N SER A 140 14.50 -3.55 13.45
CA SER A 140 13.69 -2.42 13.93
C SER A 140 14.64 -1.36 14.51
N ALA A 141 14.47 -0.11 14.09
CA ALA A 141 15.18 1.04 14.64
C ALA A 141 14.22 1.99 15.32
N VAL A 142 14.61 2.54 16.47
CA VAL A 142 13.87 3.58 17.17
C VAL A 142 14.72 4.83 17.24
N PHE A 143 14.14 5.99 16.97
CA PHE A 143 14.71 7.32 17.07
C PHE A 143 14.08 8.03 18.28
N PRO A 144 14.77 8.12 19.43
CA PRO A 144 14.17 8.59 20.69
C PRO A 144 13.78 10.06 20.71
N ASP A 145 14.23 10.86 19.74
CA ASP A 145 14.03 12.31 19.67
C ASP A 145 13.60 12.79 18.27
N THR A 146 13.14 11.89 17.40
CA THR A 146 12.81 12.23 16.01
C THR A 146 11.61 11.46 15.52
N ASP A 147 10.55 12.14 15.11
CA ASP A 147 9.42 11.57 14.38
C ASP A 147 9.79 11.30 12.93
N ILE A 148 9.29 10.20 12.37
CA ILE A 148 9.47 9.88 10.95
C ILE A 148 8.11 9.89 10.26
N SER A 149 7.90 10.82 9.33
CA SER A 149 6.64 10.97 8.59
C SER A 149 6.62 10.23 7.26
N SER A 150 7.77 10.14 6.59
CA SER A 150 7.89 9.51 5.27
C SER A 150 9.24 8.87 5.09
N VAL A 151 9.29 7.81 4.27
CA VAL A 151 10.50 7.07 3.90
C VAL A 151 10.55 6.85 2.39
N CYS A 152 11.74 7.05 1.81
CA CYS A 152 12.04 6.74 0.41
C CYS A 152 13.36 5.99 0.32
N TYR A 153 13.43 4.95 -0.51
CA TYR A 153 14.67 4.22 -0.78
C TYR A 153 15.27 4.70 -2.11
N ALA A 154 16.58 4.93 -2.13
CA ALA A 154 17.34 5.07 -3.36
C ALA A 154 18.81 4.71 -3.13
N ASP A 155 19.41 4.00 -4.07
CA ASP A 155 20.87 3.74 -4.19
C ASP A 155 21.55 3.27 -2.89
N GLY A 156 20.88 2.40 -2.13
CA GLY A 156 21.44 1.86 -0.89
C GLY A 156 21.29 2.80 0.32
N TYR A 157 20.42 3.79 0.22
CA TYR A 157 20.08 4.70 1.30
C TYR A 157 18.57 4.76 1.56
N LEU A 158 18.21 5.03 2.80
CA LEU A 158 16.88 5.53 3.13
C LEU A 158 16.96 7.04 3.34
N TYR A 159 16.06 7.73 2.68
CA TYR A 159 15.81 9.15 2.91
C TYR A 159 14.53 9.26 3.74
N LEU A 160 14.62 9.94 4.88
CA LEU A 160 13.55 10.05 5.86
C LEU A 160 13.21 11.52 6.06
N ALA A 161 11.93 11.85 5.94
CA ALA A 161 11.43 13.17 6.31
C ALA A 161 10.71 13.09 7.64
N GLY A 162 10.88 14.08 8.50
CA GLY A 162 10.28 14.07 9.83
C GLY A 162 10.53 15.35 10.62
N ALA A 163 10.49 15.22 11.94
CA ALA A 163 10.75 16.32 12.86
C ALA A 163 11.60 15.84 14.05
N LYS A 164 12.61 16.63 14.42
CA LYS A 164 13.52 16.33 15.52
C LYS A 164 13.42 17.41 16.59
N ASP A 165 13.43 16.98 17.86
CA ASP A 165 13.40 17.91 18.97
C ASP A 165 14.54 18.95 18.90
N SER A 166 14.18 20.20 19.06
CA SER A 166 15.11 21.34 19.14
C SER A 166 16.07 21.48 17.96
N TYR A 167 15.69 20.98 16.77
CA TYR A 167 16.57 21.02 15.60
C TYR A 167 16.36 22.29 14.76
N SER A 168 17.46 22.97 14.39
CA SER A 168 17.41 24.18 13.57
C SER A 168 18.63 24.39 12.66
N ASP A 169 19.44 23.36 12.43
CA ASP A 169 20.67 23.48 11.64
C ASP A 169 20.36 23.82 10.17
N ASN A 170 20.69 25.06 9.77
CA ASN A 170 20.39 25.65 8.47
C ASN A 170 18.90 25.74 8.08
N GLY A 171 17.98 25.33 8.95
CA GLY A 171 16.53 25.49 8.83
C GLY A 171 15.97 26.41 9.90
N THR A 172 14.67 26.64 9.89
CA THR A 172 13.94 27.28 10.97
C THR A 172 12.86 26.33 11.46
N GLY A 173 13.07 25.73 12.62
CA GLY A 173 12.13 24.78 13.22
C GLY A 173 12.67 23.34 13.28
N PRO A 174 11.83 22.40 13.72
CA PRO A 174 12.22 21.02 13.96
C PRO A 174 12.25 20.11 12.72
N ALA A 175 11.79 20.58 11.55
CA ALA A 175 11.72 19.75 10.34
C ALA A 175 13.10 19.27 9.86
N VAL A 176 13.22 18.00 9.53
CA VAL A 176 14.48 17.36 9.13
C VAL A 176 14.34 16.45 7.92
N LEU A 177 15.45 16.35 7.17
CA LEU A 177 15.75 15.32 6.21
C LEU A 177 16.91 14.49 6.73
N MET A 178 16.74 13.19 6.83
CA MET A 178 17.81 12.26 7.18
C MET A 178 18.15 11.38 6.00
N LYS A 179 19.44 11.11 5.80
CA LYS A 179 19.97 10.13 4.86
C LYS A 179 20.68 9.04 5.65
N MET A 180 20.08 7.87 5.72
CA MET A 180 20.60 6.70 6.41
C MET A 180 21.22 5.74 5.40
N LYS A 181 22.47 5.38 5.58
CA LYS A 181 23.11 4.35 4.76
C LYS A 181 22.57 2.97 5.12
N LEU A 182 22.38 2.13 4.11
CA LEU A 182 22.03 0.72 4.31
C LEU A 182 23.23 -0.19 4.07
N ASN A 183 23.39 -1.20 4.90
CA ASN A 183 24.36 -2.26 4.73
C ASN A 183 23.67 -3.51 4.16
N SER A 184 23.73 -3.68 2.84
CA SER A 184 23.01 -4.78 2.16
C SER A 184 21.51 -4.83 2.50
N GLY A 185 20.85 -3.66 2.53
CA GLY A 185 19.44 -3.52 2.87
C GLY A 185 19.13 -3.37 4.36
N ASN A 186 20.10 -3.63 5.25
CA ASN A 186 19.95 -3.47 6.69
C ASN A 186 20.26 -2.05 7.15
N LEU A 187 19.58 -1.60 8.21
CA LEU A 187 19.76 -0.29 8.81
C LEU A 187 21.17 -0.14 9.41
N SER A 188 21.69 1.07 9.41
CA SER A 188 22.94 1.42 10.08
C SER A 188 22.78 2.72 10.88
N ASP A 189 23.77 3.01 11.72
CA ASP A 189 23.91 4.28 12.44
C ASP A 189 24.63 5.36 11.62
N ASP A 190 25.00 5.07 10.37
CA ASP A 190 25.59 6.05 9.46
C ASP A 190 24.48 6.93 8.88
N ILE A 191 24.12 7.97 9.64
CA ILE A 191 23.02 8.88 9.36
C ILE A 191 23.54 10.29 9.18
N GLN A 192 23.24 10.90 8.04
CA GLN A 192 23.43 12.31 7.78
C GLN A 192 22.11 13.05 8.04
N LEU A 193 22.16 14.08 8.89
CA LEU A 193 21.00 14.90 9.26
C LEU A 193 21.12 16.28 8.63
N THR A 194 20.03 16.76 8.04
CA THR A 194 19.92 18.08 7.43
C THR A 194 18.64 18.75 7.91
N GLY A 195 18.73 19.97 8.46
CA GLY A 195 17.56 20.77 8.82
C GLY A 195 16.87 21.33 7.57
N ILE A 196 15.56 21.31 7.58
CA ILE A 196 14.74 21.97 6.57
C ILE A 196 13.85 23.02 7.25
N THR A 197 13.50 24.08 6.53
CA THR A 197 12.60 25.10 7.09
C THR A 197 11.20 24.53 7.27
N GLY A 198 10.58 24.72 8.45
CA GLY A 198 9.24 24.30 8.78
C GLY A 198 9.15 23.44 10.05
N TYR A 199 7.94 23.05 10.40
CA TYR A 199 7.68 22.32 11.65
C TYR A 199 7.85 20.81 11.52
N VAL A 200 7.57 20.25 10.35
CA VAL A 200 7.68 18.80 10.08
C VAL A 200 8.01 18.56 8.62
N GLY A 201 8.98 17.70 8.34
CA GLY A 201 9.18 17.12 7.03
C GLY A 201 8.03 16.13 6.74
N THR A 202 7.23 16.41 5.73
CA THR A 202 5.98 15.67 5.46
C THR A 202 6.18 14.56 4.44
N ASP A 203 7.03 14.77 3.43
CA ASP A 203 7.31 13.76 2.42
C ASP A 203 8.71 13.93 1.80
N VAL A 204 9.22 12.85 1.21
CA VAL A 204 10.52 12.80 0.52
C VAL A 204 10.46 11.85 -0.67
N LYS A 205 11.01 12.29 -1.80
CA LYS A 205 11.17 11.49 -3.02
C LYS A 205 12.53 11.72 -3.64
N THR A 206 13.00 10.77 -4.42
CA THR A 206 14.26 10.86 -5.16
C THR A 206 14.00 10.79 -6.67
N ALA A 207 14.72 11.57 -7.43
CA ALA A 207 14.79 11.44 -8.88
C ALA A 207 16.16 11.91 -9.36
N ASP A 208 16.72 11.18 -10.31
CA ASP A 208 18.06 11.42 -10.84
C ASP A 208 19.10 11.55 -9.68
N ASN A 209 19.81 12.67 -9.64
CA ASN A 209 20.81 12.93 -8.60
C ASN A 209 20.29 13.81 -7.46
N TYR A 210 18.97 13.93 -7.31
CA TYR A 210 18.34 14.80 -6.32
C TYR A 210 17.42 14.06 -5.37
N VAL A 211 17.36 14.60 -4.15
CA VAL A 211 16.38 14.28 -3.12
C VAL A 211 15.49 15.49 -2.94
N TYR A 212 14.20 15.32 -3.12
CA TYR A 212 13.22 16.37 -2.90
C TYR A 212 12.52 16.11 -1.58
N ALA A 213 12.67 17.06 -0.64
CA ALA A 213 11.99 17.00 0.64
C ALA A 213 11.05 18.19 0.78
N VAL A 214 9.88 17.93 1.33
CA VAL A 214 8.86 18.95 1.59
C VAL A 214 8.52 19.03 3.06
N SER A 215 8.18 20.24 3.52
CA SER A 215 7.78 20.49 4.90
C SER A 215 6.43 21.20 4.96
N GLY A 216 5.72 21.00 6.09
CA GLY A 216 4.35 21.46 6.28
C GLY A 216 4.20 22.97 6.46
N SER A 217 3.58 23.41 7.57
CA SER A 217 3.33 24.82 7.85
C SER A 217 4.62 25.64 7.87
N ASN A 218 4.59 26.82 7.26
CA ASN A 218 5.75 27.69 7.07
C ASN A 218 6.95 26.98 6.41
N GLY A 219 6.65 26.00 5.56
CA GLY A 219 7.64 25.11 5.00
C GLY A 219 8.13 25.49 3.62
N VAL A 220 8.91 24.59 3.08
CA VAL A 220 9.55 24.70 1.78
C VAL A 220 9.53 23.35 1.06
N ILE A 221 9.71 23.39 -0.24
CA ILE A 221 10.30 22.29 -0.98
C ILE A 221 11.77 22.56 -1.19
N GLY A 222 12.64 21.60 -0.87
CA GLY A 222 14.07 21.65 -1.12
C GLY A 222 14.50 20.55 -2.09
N ALA A 223 15.43 20.87 -3.00
CA ALA A 223 16.15 19.90 -3.82
C ALA A 223 17.57 19.77 -3.25
N TYR A 224 17.94 18.59 -2.84
CA TYR A 224 19.24 18.27 -2.24
C TYR A 224 19.98 17.29 -3.16
N THR A 225 21.30 17.39 -3.24
CA THR A 225 22.10 16.38 -3.94
C THR A 225 22.01 15.03 -3.23
N SER A 226 21.86 13.94 -3.98
CA SER A 226 21.73 12.60 -3.40
C SER A 226 23.04 12.09 -2.77
N ASN A 227 24.20 12.58 -3.19
CA ASN A 227 25.49 12.13 -2.67
C ASN A 227 25.81 12.68 -1.27
N ASP A 228 25.59 13.97 -1.02
CA ASP A 228 26.01 14.66 0.20
C ASP A 228 24.91 15.47 0.91
N ASN A 229 23.65 15.32 0.48
CA ASN A 229 22.47 15.99 1.05
C ASN A 229 22.57 17.53 1.08
N LYS A 230 23.33 18.10 0.15
CA LYS A 230 23.51 19.53 0.09
C LYS A 230 22.37 20.20 -0.66
N LEU A 231 21.79 21.23 -0.04
CA LEU A 231 20.73 22.03 -0.66
C LEU A 231 21.23 22.72 -1.94
N GLN A 232 20.53 22.50 -3.05
CA GLN A 232 20.81 23.11 -4.36
C GLN A 232 19.79 24.19 -4.71
N ALA A 233 18.52 23.94 -4.42
CA ALA A 233 17.43 24.87 -4.67
C ALA A 233 16.34 24.69 -3.62
N SER A 234 15.62 25.77 -3.36
CA SER A 234 14.42 25.71 -2.51
C SER A 234 13.36 26.69 -3.00
N SER A 235 12.10 26.36 -2.71
CA SER A 235 10.95 27.22 -2.98
C SER A 235 10.06 27.26 -1.74
N ALA A 236 9.74 28.47 -1.28
CA ALA A 236 8.83 28.65 -0.14
C ALA A 236 7.39 28.37 -0.58
N LEU A 237 6.85 27.27 -0.10
CA LEU A 237 5.48 26.83 -0.31
C LEU A 237 4.95 26.29 1.02
N SER A 238 4.06 27.05 1.64
CA SER A 238 3.52 26.70 2.94
C SER A 238 2.54 25.53 2.86
N ASP A 239 2.51 24.72 3.91
CA ASP A 239 1.58 23.60 4.07
C ASP A 239 1.66 22.53 2.96
N LEU A 240 2.91 22.20 2.60
CA LEU A 240 3.17 21.08 1.69
C LEU A 240 2.89 19.74 2.36
N ARG A 241 2.26 18.84 1.62
CA ARG A 241 1.85 17.52 2.12
C ARG A 241 2.60 16.39 1.45
N ALA A 242 2.79 16.48 0.15
CA ALA A 242 3.46 15.44 -0.63
C ALA A 242 4.29 16.03 -1.76
N VAL A 243 5.24 15.25 -2.24
CA VAL A 243 6.02 15.50 -3.43
C VAL A 243 6.01 14.25 -4.31
N GLY A 244 5.90 14.45 -5.61
CA GLY A 244 5.99 13.37 -6.60
C GLY A 244 6.85 13.79 -7.78
N VAL A 245 7.23 12.81 -8.58
CA VAL A 245 7.99 13.01 -9.82
C VAL A 245 7.20 12.40 -10.96
N ASN A 246 6.90 13.18 -11.97
CA ASN A 246 6.22 12.70 -13.17
C ASN A 246 6.77 13.38 -14.41
N ASN A 247 7.15 12.58 -15.40
CA ASN A 247 7.71 13.05 -16.68
C ASN A 247 8.84 14.08 -16.53
N GLY A 248 9.75 13.89 -15.57
CA GLY A 248 10.88 14.78 -15.32
C GLY A 248 10.49 16.12 -14.66
N GLN A 249 9.26 16.27 -14.20
CA GLN A 249 8.78 17.42 -13.43
C GLN A 249 8.57 17.05 -11.97
N ILE A 250 8.71 18.03 -11.09
CA ILE A 250 8.40 17.87 -9.66
C ILE A 250 6.99 18.39 -9.41
N ILE A 251 6.20 17.56 -8.78
CA ILE A 251 4.81 17.86 -8.44
C ILE A 251 4.73 18.02 -6.92
N ALA A 252 4.50 19.23 -6.47
CA ALA A 252 4.40 19.55 -5.04
C ALA A 252 2.93 19.80 -4.67
N PHE A 253 2.41 18.96 -3.75
CA PHE A 253 1.05 19.04 -3.27
C PHE A 253 1.00 19.90 -1.99
N GLN A 254 0.40 21.04 -2.13
CA GLN A 254 0.13 22.00 -1.07
C GLN A 254 -1.37 21.94 -0.73
N ASN A 255 -1.77 22.40 0.46
CA ASN A 255 -3.18 22.48 0.80
C ASN A 255 -3.99 23.24 -0.27
N GLY A 256 -4.89 22.52 -0.94
CA GLY A 256 -5.74 23.05 -2.00
C GLY A 256 -5.03 23.42 -3.31
N THR A 257 -3.79 23.00 -3.54
CA THR A 257 -3.04 23.36 -4.76
C THR A 257 -2.00 22.33 -5.15
N ILE A 258 -1.95 21.99 -6.44
CA ILE A 258 -0.82 21.33 -7.08
C ILE A 258 0.09 22.39 -7.71
N ASN A 259 1.37 22.32 -7.43
CA ASN A 259 2.42 23.11 -8.07
C ASN A 259 3.29 22.19 -8.93
N VAL A 260 3.43 22.52 -10.20
CA VAL A 260 4.35 21.85 -11.14
C VAL A 260 5.64 22.67 -11.20
N LEU A 261 6.75 22.06 -10.89
CA LEU A 261 8.04 22.74 -10.68
C LEU A 261 9.12 22.19 -11.62
N ASN A 262 10.07 23.05 -11.95
CA ASN A 262 11.30 22.65 -12.62
C ASN A 262 12.14 21.80 -11.66
N PRO A 263 12.67 20.63 -12.09
CA PRO A 263 13.36 19.70 -11.19
C PRO A 263 14.68 20.25 -10.64
N VAL A 264 15.35 21.16 -11.34
CA VAL A 264 16.66 21.66 -10.92
C VAL A 264 16.55 22.96 -10.11
N THR A 265 15.70 23.89 -10.57
CA THR A 265 15.60 25.23 -9.97
C THR A 265 14.45 25.38 -8.99
N LEU A 266 13.52 24.45 -8.97
CA LEU A 266 12.25 24.49 -8.25
C LEU A 266 11.40 25.74 -8.57
N THR A 267 11.66 26.37 -9.72
CA THR A 267 10.80 27.45 -10.19
C THR A 267 9.47 26.88 -10.66
N LYS A 268 8.40 27.59 -10.36
CA LYS A 268 7.05 27.20 -10.73
C LYS A 268 6.87 27.27 -12.24
N ILE A 269 6.43 26.15 -12.85
CA ILE A 269 6.05 26.05 -14.26
C ILE A 269 4.56 26.37 -14.39
N SER A 270 3.73 25.71 -13.58
CA SER A 270 2.28 25.91 -13.52
C SER A 270 1.73 25.55 -12.16
N ASN A 271 0.50 25.89 -11.90
CA ASN A 271 -0.25 25.43 -10.74
C ASN A 271 -1.76 25.40 -11.04
N PHE A 272 -2.49 24.61 -10.26
CA PHE A 272 -3.95 24.58 -10.30
C PHE A 272 -4.52 24.21 -8.93
N SER A 273 -5.78 24.58 -8.71
CA SER A 273 -6.46 24.35 -7.45
C SER A 273 -7.00 22.92 -7.36
N THR A 274 -6.94 22.37 -6.15
CA THR A 274 -7.58 21.12 -5.73
C THR A 274 -8.58 21.42 -4.63
N SER A 275 -9.28 20.41 -4.09
CA SER A 275 -10.08 20.60 -2.88
C SER A 275 -9.18 20.80 -1.67
N THR A 276 -9.67 21.58 -0.71
CA THR A 276 -9.07 21.70 0.62
C THR A 276 -9.45 20.49 1.47
N ASP A 277 -8.73 20.25 2.55
CA ASP A 277 -8.96 19.09 3.41
C ASP A 277 -8.91 19.41 4.90
N VAL A 278 -8.99 18.36 5.71
CA VAL A 278 -8.73 18.40 7.15
C VAL A 278 -7.22 18.43 7.45
N ALA A 279 -6.83 19.27 8.40
CA ALA A 279 -5.41 19.51 8.70
C ALA A 279 -4.65 18.26 9.16
N GLN A 280 -5.33 17.31 9.80
CA GLN A 280 -4.76 16.09 10.37
C GLN A 280 -4.54 14.97 9.35
N ALA A 281 -5.16 15.05 8.18
CA ALA A 281 -5.01 14.02 7.16
C ALA A 281 -3.58 14.01 6.60
N LYS A 282 -2.96 12.82 6.54
CA LYS A 282 -1.80 12.61 5.68
C LYS A 282 -2.31 12.62 4.25
N ARG A 283 -1.70 13.36 3.36
CA ARG A 283 -2.14 13.47 1.99
C ARG A 283 -1.01 13.11 1.06
N THR A 284 -1.24 12.15 0.19
CA THR A 284 -0.28 11.74 -0.82
C THR A 284 -0.81 11.97 -2.22
N ILE A 285 0.08 11.85 -3.18
CA ILE A 285 -0.24 11.90 -4.61
C ILE A 285 0.33 10.67 -5.31
N ASP A 286 -0.34 10.24 -6.37
CA ASP A 286 0.18 9.23 -7.30
C ASP A 286 -0.26 9.58 -8.72
N PHE A 287 0.25 8.88 -9.73
CA PHE A 287 0.11 9.27 -11.12
C PHE A 287 -0.40 8.13 -11.99
N TYR A 288 -1.29 8.49 -12.92
CA TYR A 288 -1.71 7.62 -14.00
C TYR A 288 -1.59 8.36 -15.33
N ASN A 289 -0.60 7.99 -16.14
CA ASN A 289 -0.27 8.71 -17.37
C ASN A 289 -0.05 10.22 -17.10
N ASN A 290 -0.82 11.09 -17.74
CA ASN A 290 -0.78 12.55 -17.54
C ASN A 290 -1.80 13.03 -16.48
N SER A 291 -2.24 12.17 -15.60
CA SER A 291 -3.14 12.52 -14.50
C SER A 291 -2.43 12.39 -13.15
N VAL A 292 -2.74 13.30 -12.24
CA VAL A 292 -2.38 13.20 -10.82
C VAL A 292 -3.62 12.88 -10.01
N LEU A 293 -3.47 11.93 -9.09
CA LEU A 293 -4.46 11.63 -8.07
C LEU A 293 -3.99 12.26 -6.77
N THR A 294 -4.87 13.00 -6.12
CA THR A 294 -4.59 13.72 -4.87
C THR A 294 -5.52 13.25 -3.77
N SER A 295 -4.97 12.78 -2.65
CA SER A 295 -5.79 12.51 -1.47
C SER A 295 -6.22 13.83 -0.83
N GLU A 296 -7.53 14.08 -0.75
CA GLU A 296 -8.12 15.37 -0.35
C GLU A 296 -8.93 15.25 0.96
N GLY A 297 -8.51 14.35 1.86
CA GLY A 297 -9.10 14.18 3.17
C GLY A 297 -10.58 13.78 3.10
N ASP A 298 -11.46 14.60 3.62
CA ASP A 298 -12.92 14.41 3.64
C ASP A 298 -13.59 14.61 2.27
N HIS A 299 -12.86 15.12 1.27
CA HIS A 299 -13.30 15.23 -0.12
C HIS A 299 -12.96 14.01 -0.98
N GLY A 300 -12.31 12.98 -0.41
CA GLY A 300 -11.92 11.76 -1.13
C GLY A 300 -10.62 11.93 -1.92
N VAL A 301 -10.57 11.39 -3.15
CA VAL A 301 -9.42 11.52 -4.03
C VAL A 301 -9.82 12.27 -5.29
N GLY A 302 -9.19 13.41 -5.52
CA GLY A 302 -9.33 14.17 -6.75
C GLY A 302 -8.43 13.60 -7.86
N VAL A 303 -8.94 13.55 -9.08
CA VAL A 303 -8.19 13.16 -10.28
C VAL A 303 -8.11 14.35 -11.21
N TYR A 304 -6.91 14.82 -11.52
CA TYR A 304 -6.69 16.02 -12.32
C TYR A 304 -5.75 15.76 -13.50
N ASN A 305 -6.00 16.41 -14.62
CA ASN A 305 -5.06 16.44 -15.72
C ASN A 305 -3.89 17.38 -15.38
N LEU A 306 -2.66 16.88 -15.39
CA LEU A 306 -1.47 17.65 -15.00
C LEU A 306 -1.18 18.83 -15.91
N SER A 307 -1.49 18.74 -17.20
CA SER A 307 -1.19 19.79 -18.17
C SER A 307 -2.19 20.94 -18.12
N THR A 308 -3.47 20.63 -17.86
CA THR A 308 -4.55 21.63 -17.92
C THR A 308 -5.09 22.05 -16.54
N GLY A 309 -4.80 21.28 -15.50
CA GLY A 309 -5.37 21.45 -14.17
C GLY A 309 -6.86 21.09 -14.07
N THR A 310 -7.43 20.53 -15.14
CA THR A 310 -8.86 20.21 -15.16
C THR A 310 -9.13 18.98 -14.29
N LYS A 311 -10.12 19.06 -13.41
CA LYS A 311 -10.60 17.91 -12.64
C LYS A 311 -11.32 16.93 -13.57
N ILE A 312 -10.82 15.68 -13.62
CA ILE A 312 -11.34 14.61 -14.47
C ILE A 312 -12.40 13.80 -13.72
N ASN A 313 -12.09 13.47 -12.45
CA ASN A 313 -12.91 12.58 -11.64
C ASN A 313 -12.75 12.87 -10.14
N THR A 314 -13.60 12.27 -9.33
CA THR A 314 -13.45 12.20 -7.87
C THR A 314 -13.80 10.80 -7.40
N ILE A 315 -12.91 10.18 -6.64
CA ILE A 315 -13.18 8.97 -5.89
C ILE A 315 -13.72 9.43 -4.53
N PRO A 316 -14.95 9.10 -4.17
CA PRO A 316 -15.54 9.56 -2.91
C PRO A 316 -14.83 8.91 -1.71
N VAL A 317 -14.92 9.56 -0.56
CA VAL A 317 -14.52 8.97 0.72
C VAL A 317 -15.31 7.69 0.97
N ALA A 318 -14.65 6.69 1.55
CA ALA A 318 -15.29 5.42 1.89
C ALA A 318 -16.52 5.63 2.79
N THR A 319 -17.59 4.91 2.50
CA THR A 319 -18.77 4.90 3.35
C THR A 319 -18.64 3.76 4.36
N VAL A 320 -18.83 4.05 5.64
CA VAL A 320 -18.84 3.06 6.71
C VAL A 320 -20.26 2.84 7.22
N THR A 321 -20.62 1.59 7.46
CA THR A 321 -21.91 1.19 8.02
C THR A 321 -21.79 0.79 9.49
N ASP A 322 -20.58 0.49 9.97
CA ASP A 322 -20.30 0.15 11.35
C ASP A 322 -20.43 1.39 12.25
N PRO A 323 -21.40 1.43 13.18
CA PRO A 323 -21.61 2.58 14.05
C PRO A 323 -20.49 2.80 15.07
N THR A 324 -19.56 1.86 15.23
CA THR A 324 -18.41 1.99 16.14
C THR A 324 -17.28 2.82 15.51
N ILE A 325 -17.28 2.99 14.19
CA ILE A 325 -16.29 3.79 13.49
C ILE A 325 -16.66 5.28 13.60
N ASN A 326 -15.74 6.07 14.12
CA ASN A 326 -15.88 7.51 14.15
C ASN A 326 -15.76 8.10 12.73
N VAL A 327 -16.86 8.62 12.20
CA VAL A 327 -16.92 9.16 10.82
C VAL A 327 -15.94 10.30 10.60
N SER A 328 -15.59 11.08 11.64
CA SER A 328 -14.59 12.16 11.51
C SER A 328 -13.16 11.66 11.27
N GLU A 329 -12.90 10.37 11.51
CA GLU A 329 -11.62 9.71 11.25
C GLU A 329 -11.60 8.98 9.89
N VAL A 330 -12.69 9.06 9.14
CA VAL A 330 -12.80 8.52 7.78
C VAL A 330 -12.38 9.61 6.79
N VAL A 331 -11.12 9.57 6.41
CA VAL A 331 -10.49 10.57 5.54
C VAL A 331 -9.53 9.90 4.57
N SER A 332 -9.54 10.33 3.31
CA SER A 332 -8.60 9.82 2.30
C SER A 332 -7.20 10.37 2.56
N ASN A 333 -6.35 9.53 3.16
CA ASN A 333 -4.98 9.86 3.56
C ASN A 333 -3.95 9.64 2.45
N ALA A 334 -4.11 8.54 1.69
CA ALA A 334 -3.14 8.17 0.68
C ALA A 334 -3.80 7.44 -0.49
N VAL A 335 -3.19 7.58 -1.65
CA VAL A 335 -3.57 6.88 -2.87
C VAL A 335 -2.35 6.20 -3.47
N SER A 336 -2.54 5.00 -4.02
CA SER A 336 -1.53 4.27 -4.77
C SER A 336 -2.15 3.62 -5.99
N ILE A 337 -1.44 3.65 -7.11
CA ILE A 337 -1.87 3.04 -8.37
C ILE A 337 -0.90 1.92 -8.73
N ASN A 338 -1.46 0.78 -9.11
CA ASN A 338 -0.69 -0.32 -9.67
C ASN A 338 -1.44 -0.91 -10.87
N ASN A 339 -0.89 -0.74 -12.06
CA ASN A 339 -1.55 -1.10 -13.31
C ASN A 339 -2.93 -0.42 -13.43
N GLU A 340 -4.01 -1.22 -13.42
CA GLU A 340 -5.39 -0.74 -13.53
C GLU A 340 -6.08 -0.56 -12.18
N HIS A 341 -5.37 -0.73 -11.05
CA HIS A 341 -5.97 -0.69 -9.72
C HIS A 341 -5.51 0.53 -8.94
N ILE A 342 -6.48 1.18 -8.31
CA ILE A 342 -6.29 2.31 -7.40
C ILE A 342 -6.66 1.85 -5.99
N PHE A 343 -5.74 2.05 -5.07
CA PHE A 343 -5.92 1.78 -3.64
C PHE A 343 -5.96 3.10 -2.90
N VAL A 344 -6.95 3.29 -2.05
CA VAL A 344 -7.06 4.50 -1.23
C VAL A 344 -7.08 4.12 0.25
N ALA A 345 -6.16 4.68 1.01
CA ALA A 345 -6.17 4.57 2.47
C ALA A 345 -7.12 5.61 3.05
N ASN A 346 -8.18 5.15 3.70
CA ASN A 346 -9.31 5.99 4.16
C ASN A 346 -9.41 6.08 5.70
N GLY A 347 -8.25 6.16 6.40
CA GLY A 347 -8.24 6.28 7.85
C GLY A 347 -8.97 5.12 8.52
N ALA A 348 -9.90 5.40 9.41
CA ALA A 348 -10.67 4.40 10.14
C ALA A 348 -11.56 3.50 9.26
N ALA A 349 -11.82 3.89 8.00
CA ALA A 349 -12.53 3.03 7.05
C ALA A 349 -11.64 1.99 6.36
N GLY A 350 -10.32 1.99 6.62
CA GLY A 350 -9.40 1.04 6.00
C GLY A 350 -9.04 1.38 4.55
N VAL A 351 -9.12 0.43 3.63
CA VAL A 351 -8.65 0.59 2.24
C VAL A 351 -9.77 0.31 1.24
N THR A 352 -10.04 1.24 0.33
CA THR A 352 -10.88 1.00 -0.85
C THR A 352 -10.06 0.62 -2.06
N VAL A 353 -10.69 -0.14 -2.95
CA VAL A 353 -10.08 -0.59 -4.20
C VAL A 353 -10.97 -0.21 -5.37
N HIS A 354 -10.38 0.40 -6.39
CA HIS A 354 -11.07 0.77 -7.62
C HIS A 354 -10.30 0.24 -8.82
N LYS A 355 -11.00 -0.12 -9.90
CA LYS A 355 -10.39 -0.55 -11.16
C LYS A 355 -10.62 0.49 -12.24
N ILE A 356 -9.56 0.82 -12.97
CA ILE A 356 -9.61 1.64 -14.17
C ILE A 356 -10.07 0.76 -15.33
N VAL A 357 -11.17 1.12 -15.97
CA VAL A 357 -11.73 0.35 -17.08
C VAL A 357 -11.36 0.99 -18.42
N SER A 358 -10.95 0.15 -19.36
CA SER A 358 -10.56 0.59 -20.72
C SER A 358 -9.48 1.66 -20.76
N ASN A 359 -8.55 1.62 -19.80
CA ASN A 359 -7.46 2.61 -19.63
C ASN A 359 -7.97 4.05 -19.48
N LYS A 360 -9.18 4.24 -18.96
CA LYS A 360 -9.81 5.56 -18.74
C LYS A 360 -9.96 5.83 -17.26
N ILE A 361 -9.19 6.78 -16.74
CA ILE A 361 -9.19 7.17 -15.33
C ILE A 361 -10.52 7.83 -14.89
N ASP A 362 -11.34 8.25 -15.81
CA ASP A 362 -12.70 8.76 -15.60
C ASP A 362 -13.76 7.64 -15.53
N ASN A 363 -13.37 6.40 -15.86
CA ASN A 363 -14.25 5.23 -15.84
C ASN A 363 -13.73 4.22 -14.81
N LEU A 364 -14.23 4.31 -13.59
CA LEU A 364 -13.81 3.49 -12.46
C LEU A 364 -14.93 2.55 -12.03
N VAL A 365 -14.53 1.34 -11.66
CA VAL A 365 -15.39 0.37 -10.96
C VAL A 365 -14.90 0.27 -9.53
N ASP A 366 -15.83 0.44 -8.59
CA ASP A 366 -15.58 0.28 -7.16
C ASP A 366 -15.73 -1.18 -6.77
N PHE A 367 -14.70 -1.73 -6.11
CA PHE A 367 -14.70 -3.10 -5.58
C PHE A 367 -15.15 -3.17 -4.12
N GLY A 368 -15.24 -2.04 -3.44
CA GLY A 368 -15.59 -1.96 -2.04
C GLY A 368 -14.41 -1.59 -1.13
N ASN A 369 -14.62 -1.70 0.17
CA ASN A 369 -13.64 -1.34 1.16
C ASN A 369 -13.30 -2.53 2.07
N LEU A 370 -12.04 -2.56 2.51
CA LEU A 370 -11.50 -3.48 3.49
C LEU A 370 -11.26 -2.71 4.78
N VAL A 371 -12.12 -2.90 5.78
CA VAL A 371 -11.93 -2.29 7.11
C VAL A 371 -10.75 -2.97 7.81
N LEU A 372 -9.82 -2.17 8.34
CA LEU A 372 -8.68 -2.61 9.13
C LEU A 372 -8.88 -2.21 10.59
N ALA A 373 -8.15 -2.85 11.50
CA ALA A 373 -8.30 -2.62 12.94
C ALA A 373 -7.70 -1.29 13.43
N GLY A 374 -6.86 -0.65 12.62
CA GLY A 374 -6.21 0.61 12.94
C GLY A 374 -6.77 1.78 12.14
N SER A 375 -5.86 2.65 11.72
CA SER A 375 -6.16 3.78 10.83
C SER A 375 -5.23 3.72 9.62
N ALA A 376 -5.79 3.45 8.44
CA ALA A 376 -5.01 3.37 7.21
C ALA A 376 -4.48 4.77 6.84
N ASN A 377 -3.19 5.00 7.13
CA ASN A 377 -2.52 6.29 6.91
C ASN A 377 -1.80 6.35 5.56
N PHE A 378 -1.29 5.20 5.10
CA PHE A 378 -0.58 5.11 3.84
C PHE A 378 -0.80 3.76 3.17
N VAL A 379 -0.79 3.75 1.85
CA VAL A 379 -0.92 2.54 1.04
C VAL A 379 0.05 2.58 -0.13
N ILE A 380 0.69 1.45 -0.41
CA ILE A 380 1.48 1.24 -1.62
C ILE A 380 1.24 -0.17 -2.14
N SER A 381 1.14 -0.32 -3.45
CA SER A 381 0.98 -1.61 -4.10
C SER A 381 2.24 -1.99 -4.89
N SER A 382 2.65 -3.24 -4.76
CA SER A 382 3.80 -3.81 -5.47
C SER A 382 3.61 -5.30 -5.69
N ASN A 383 3.86 -5.77 -6.92
CA ASN A 383 3.89 -7.20 -7.28
C ASN A 383 2.67 -8.01 -6.83
N GLY A 384 1.46 -7.45 -6.96
CA GLY A 384 0.22 -8.13 -6.56
C GLY A 384 -0.05 -8.16 -5.06
N TYR A 385 0.72 -7.38 -4.29
CA TYR A 385 0.50 -7.15 -2.86
C TYR A 385 0.26 -5.69 -2.58
N VAL A 386 -0.44 -5.44 -1.48
CA VAL A 386 -0.72 -4.08 -0.99
C VAL A 386 -0.22 -3.97 0.44
N PHE A 387 0.60 -2.97 0.70
CA PHE A 387 1.20 -2.69 2.00
C PHE A 387 0.52 -1.45 2.58
N VAL A 388 -0.02 -1.57 3.78
CA VAL A 388 -0.77 -0.50 4.44
C VAL A 388 -0.10 -0.15 5.76
N ALA A 389 0.30 1.12 5.91
CA ALA A 389 0.64 1.67 7.21
C ALA A 389 -0.66 1.99 7.96
N ASP A 390 -1.01 1.13 8.92
CA ASP A 390 -2.31 1.10 9.60
C ASP A 390 -2.27 1.77 10.99
N GLY A 391 -1.51 2.85 11.12
CA GLY A 391 -1.38 3.59 12.37
C GLY A 391 -0.90 2.70 13.52
N PHE A 392 -1.63 2.67 14.63
CA PHE A 392 -1.32 1.79 15.76
C PHE A 392 -1.43 0.29 15.42
N GLY A 393 -2.14 -0.05 14.35
CA GLY A 393 -2.20 -1.40 13.79
C GLY A 393 -0.90 -1.87 13.12
N GLY A 394 0.10 -0.99 12.97
CA GLY A 394 1.39 -1.32 12.36
C GLY A 394 1.31 -1.48 10.83
N LEU A 395 2.02 -2.47 10.29
CA LEU A 395 1.94 -2.82 8.87
C LEU A 395 0.92 -3.93 8.64
N LYS A 396 0.08 -3.75 7.63
CA LYS A 396 -0.77 -4.81 7.07
C LYS A 396 -0.27 -5.16 5.67
N ILE A 397 -0.13 -6.45 5.40
CA ILE A 397 0.20 -6.97 4.08
C ILE A 397 -1.02 -7.68 3.52
N LEU A 398 -1.52 -7.16 2.41
CA LEU A 398 -2.68 -7.69 1.71
C LEU A 398 -2.24 -8.32 0.40
N LYS A 399 -2.89 -9.40 0.00
CA LYS A 399 -2.69 -10.04 -1.30
C LYS A 399 -3.88 -9.72 -2.21
N LEU A 400 -3.57 -9.29 -3.42
CA LEU A 400 -4.53 -9.22 -4.51
C LEU A 400 -4.78 -10.64 -5.00
N LEU A 401 -6.02 -11.10 -4.87
CA LEU A 401 -6.43 -12.40 -5.37
C LEU A 401 -6.94 -12.21 -6.79
N SER A 402 -6.02 -12.15 -7.75
CA SER A 402 -6.36 -12.02 -9.16
C SER A 402 -6.66 -13.37 -9.78
N VAL A 403 -7.68 -13.39 -10.63
CA VAL A 403 -7.88 -14.43 -11.62
C VAL A 403 -7.20 -13.97 -12.90
N ASP A 404 -6.33 -14.78 -13.48
CA ASP A 404 -5.80 -14.49 -14.80
C ASP A 404 -6.81 -14.97 -15.87
N PRO A 405 -7.52 -14.07 -16.54
CA PRO A 405 -8.46 -14.45 -17.58
C PRO A 405 -7.81 -14.82 -18.91
N THR A 406 -6.47 -14.79 -19.02
CA THR A 406 -5.79 -14.73 -20.32
C THR A 406 -5.13 -16.01 -20.81
N THR A 407 -5.16 -17.12 -20.06
CA THR A 407 -4.61 -18.38 -20.58
C THR A 407 -5.67 -19.30 -21.14
N GLY A 408 -6.28 -18.85 -22.25
CA GLY A 408 -7.20 -19.57 -23.11
C GLY A 408 -7.07 -21.08 -23.20
N GLN A 409 -7.83 -21.79 -22.35
CA GLN A 409 -8.45 -23.05 -22.73
C GLN A 409 -9.94 -22.79 -22.84
N PRO A 410 -10.66 -23.33 -23.83
CA PRO A 410 -12.06 -23.06 -23.98
C PRO A 410 -12.82 -23.64 -22.80
N THR A 411 -13.21 -22.80 -21.87
CA THR A 411 -14.17 -23.15 -20.85
C THR A 411 -15.56 -23.05 -21.49
N THR A 412 -16.29 -24.10 -21.36
CA THR A 412 -17.66 -24.24 -21.90
C THR A 412 -18.68 -23.44 -21.09
N ILE A 413 -18.26 -22.67 -20.06
CA ILE A 413 -19.16 -21.92 -19.19
C ILE A 413 -19.13 -20.46 -19.57
N ASP A 414 -20.26 -19.96 -20.03
CA ASP A 414 -20.50 -18.53 -20.25
C ASP A 414 -21.00 -17.88 -18.95
N CYS A 415 -20.09 -17.24 -18.23
CA CYS A 415 -20.38 -16.56 -16.97
C CYS A 415 -21.30 -15.36 -17.12
N THR A 416 -21.43 -14.79 -18.32
CA THR A 416 -22.26 -13.59 -18.56
C THR A 416 -23.74 -13.87 -18.43
N GLN A 417 -24.14 -15.15 -18.51
CA GLN A 417 -25.52 -15.59 -18.41
C GLN A 417 -26.00 -15.76 -16.96
N TYR A 418 -25.10 -15.74 -15.98
CA TYR A 418 -25.47 -16.02 -14.60
C TYR A 418 -25.86 -14.73 -13.84
N PRO A 419 -26.92 -14.77 -13.01
CA PRO A 419 -27.31 -13.63 -12.18
C PRO A 419 -26.31 -13.40 -11.04
N SER A 420 -26.28 -12.18 -10.55
CA SER A 420 -25.58 -11.88 -9.28
C SER A 420 -26.32 -12.51 -8.10
N TYR A 421 -25.57 -12.92 -7.09
CA TYR A 421 -26.15 -13.44 -5.86
C TYR A 421 -26.80 -12.31 -5.04
N THR A 422 -28.06 -12.53 -4.66
CA THR A 422 -28.84 -11.56 -3.85
C THR A 422 -29.39 -12.19 -2.58
N GLY A 423 -28.92 -13.38 -2.22
CA GLY A 423 -29.38 -14.12 -1.04
C GLY A 423 -28.72 -13.64 0.26
N GLY A 424 -29.01 -14.36 1.35
CA GLY A 424 -28.45 -14.08 2.67
C GLY A 424 -27.00 -14.57 2.85
N ASN A 425 -26.46 -14.40 4.06
CA ASN A 425 -25.07 -14.76 4.39
C ASN A 425 -24.79 -16.28 4.43
N TRP A 426 -25.82 -17.10 4.37
CA TRP A 426 -25.73 -18.57 4.31
C TRP A 426 -26.39 -19.08 3.05
N MET A 427 -25.67 -19.94 2.33
CA MET A 427 -26.18 -20.59 1.14
C MET A 427 -26.26 -22.10 1.34
N ASN A 428 -27.42 -22.67 1.05
CA ASN A 428 -27.59 -24.12 0.93
C ASN A 428 -28.00 -24.43 -0.49
N VAL A 429 -27.20 -25.23 -1.18
CA VAL A 429 -27.58 -25.85 -2.46
C VAL A 429 -28.13 -27.21 -2.14
N ASN A 430 -29.44 -27.38 -2.22
CA ASN A 430 -30.12 -28.62 -1.83
C ASN A 430 -29.89 -29.72 -2.86
N SER A 431 -30.21 -30.96 -2.47
CA SER A 431 -30.11 -32.10 -3.36
C SER A 431 -31.02 -31.90 -4.59
N GLY A 432 -30.49 -32.13 -5.79
CA GLY A 432 -31.17 -31.92 -7.07
C GLY A 432 -31.18 -30.47 -7.58
N GLU A 433 -30.72 -29.49 -6.79
CA GLU A 433 -30.60 -28.12 -7.26
C GLU A 433 -29.32 -27.89 -8.07
N THR A 434 -29.45 -27.08 -9.10
CA THR A 434 -28.29 -26.52 -9.84
C THR A 434 -28.36 -25.01 -9.79
N LEU A 435 -27.42 -24.40 -9.06
CA LEU A 435 -27.33 -22.95 -8.89
C LEU A 435 -26.09 -22.42 -9.59
N ALA A 436 -26.23 -21.28 -10.21
CA ALA A 436 -25.12 -20.60 -10.85
C ALA A 436 -25.21 -19.09 -10.62
N TYR A 437 -24.09 -18.50 -10.23
CA TYR A 437 -24.00 -17.07 -9.94
C TYR A 437 -22.76 -16.46 -10.58
N ASN A 438 -22.86 -15.17 -10.80
CA ASN A 438 -21.78 -14.34 -11.30
C ASN A 438 -21.62 -13.12 -10.39
N GLY A 439 -20.39 -12.74 -10.09
CA GLY A 439 -20.09 -11.54 -9.31
C GLY A 439 -19.30 -11.79 -8.05
N ALA A 440 -19.20 -10.73 -7.25
CA ALA A 440 -18.57 -10.80 -5.95
C ALA A 440 -19.62 -11.04 -4.86
N ALA A 441 -19.30 -11.92 -3.90
CA ALA A 441 -20.09 -12.10 -2.69
C ALA A 441 -19.20 -12.49 -1.50
N SER A 442 -19.72 -12.16 -0.31
CA SER A 442 -19.16 -12.59 0.95
C SER A 442 -20.24 -13.31 1.77
N LEU A 443 -19.95 -14.54 2.16
CA LEU A 443 -20.87 -15.41 2.86
C LEU A 443 -20.25 -15.92 4.16
N SER A 444 -21.06 -16.14 5.18
CA SER A 444 -20.61 -16.84 6.38
C SER A 444 -20.47 -18.34 6.11
N GLY A 445 -21.36 -18.91 5.34
CA GLY A 445 -21.28 -20.34 5.06
C GLY A 445 -21.95 -20.79 3.79
N ILE A 446 -21.44 -21.91 3.24
CA ILE A 446 -21.99 -22.59 2.07
C ILE A 446 -22.02 -24.10 2.32
N ASN A 447 -23.16 -24.73 2.05
CA ASN A 447 -23.30 -26.18 1.96
C ASN A 447 -23.73 -26.54 0.53
N VAL A 448 -22.96 -27.37 -0.15
CA VAL A 448 -23.23 -27.82 -1.52
C VAL A 448 -23.62 -29.30 -1.49
N ASN A 449 -24.92 -29.60 -1.66
CA ASN A 449 -25.41 -30.98 -1.72
C ASN A 449 -25.72 -31.42 -3.16
N SER A 450 -25.53 -30.52 -4.15
CA SER A 450 -25.75 -30.81 -5.57
C SER A 450 -24.79 -30.00 -6.42
N SER A 451 -25.23 -29.13 -7.31
CA SER A 451 -24.33 -28.39 -8.22
C SER A 451 -24.35 -26.88 -7.96
N LEU A 452 -23.18 -26.32 -7.68
CA LEU A 452 -22.95 -24.88 -7.60
C LEU A 452 -21.90 -24.46 -8.62
N THR A 453 -22.21 -23.46 -9.42
CA THR A 453 -21.23 -22.74 -10.24
C THR A 453 -21.12 -21.31 -9.74
N TRP A 454 -19.91 -20.83 -9.56
CA TRP A 454 -19.66 -19.45 -9.22
C TRP A 454 -18.60 -18.86 -10.14
N CYS A 455 -18.93 -17.74 -10.78
CA CYS A 455 -18.03 -16.96 -11.58
C CYS A 455 -17.71 -15.63 -10.87
N GLY A 456 -16.42 -15.28 -10.74
CA GLY A 456 -16.00 -14.04 -10.10
C GLY A 456 -15.32 -14.26 -8.75
N SER A 457 -15.68 -13.48 -7.73
CA SER A 457 -15.02 -13.52 -6.43
C SER A 457 -15.95 -13.98 -5.32
N LEU A 458 -15.55 -14.99 -4.58
CA LEU A 458 -16.32 -15.51 -3.47
C LEU A 458 -15.47 -15.61 -2.21
N ALA A 459 -15.91 -14.94 -1.15
CA ALA A 459 -15.35 -15.05 0.18
C ALA A 459 -16.31 -15.85 1.09
N VAL A 460 -15.79 -16.84 1.83
CA VAL A 460 -16.57 -17.62 2.79
C VAL A 460 -15.84 -17.67 4.12
N SER A 461 -16.44 -17.12 5.18
CA SER A 461 -15.70 -16.89 6.42
C SER A 461 -15.70 -18.04 7.42
N GLU A 462 -16.79 -18.84 7.50
CA GLU A 462 -16.93 -19.80 8.60
C GLU A 462 -17.01 -21.26 8.17
N GLN A 463 -17.78 -21.56 7.14
CA GLN A 463 -18.04 -22.93 6.73
C GLN A 463 -18.18 -23.07 5.22
N LEU A 464 -17.41 -23.96 4.60
CA LEU A 464 -17.61 -24.39 3.22
C LEU A 464 -17.54 -25.91 3.17
N ASN A 465 -18.71 -26.52 3.01
CA ASN A 465 -18.85 -27.97 2.88
C ASN A 465 -19.36 -28.31 1.50
N ILE A 466 -18.63 -29.15 0.78
CA ILE A 466 -19.09 -29.81 -0.42
C ILE A 466 -19.46 -31.23 0.01
N ASN A 467 -20.76 -31.48 0.16
CA ASN A 467 -21.27 -32.73 0.70
C ASN A 467 -21.23 -33.85 -0.33
N SER A 468 -21.38 -35.09 0.11
CA SER A 468 -21.25 -36.26 -0.75
C SER A 468 -22.12 -36.16 -2.01
N GLY A 469 -21.50 -36.30 -3.19
CA GLY A 469 -22.11 -36.10 -4.47
C GLY A 469 -22.23 -34.64 -4.94
N GLY A 470 -21.87 -33.69 -4.10
CA GLY A 470 -21.86 -32.28 -4.45
C GLY A 470 -20.72 -31.90 -5.39
N VAL A 471 -20.97 -30.96 -6.27
CA VAL A 471 -20.00 -30.40 -7.21
C VAL A 471 -20.01 -28.89 -7.08
N PHE A 472 -18.85 -28.30 -6.75
CA PHE A 472 -18.68 -26.85 -6.76
C PHE A 472 -17.64 -26.49 -7.82
N TYR A 473 -18.07 -25.75 -8.82
CA TYR A 473 -17.19 -25.17 -9.83
C TYR A 473 -17.02 -23.68 -9.56
N MET A 474 -15.79 -23.29 -9.27
CA MET A 474 -15.40 -21.91 -9.05
C MET A 474 -14.53 -21.44 -10.20
N LYS A 475 -15.01 -20.46 -10.95
CA LYS A 475 -14.25 -19.74 -11.98
C LYS A 475 -13.99 -18.34 -11.50
N GLY A 476 -12.76 -18.12 -11.03
CA GLY A 476 -12.40 -16.86 -10.45
C GLY A 476 -11.58 -17.03 -9.17
N SER A 477 -11.90 -16.32 -8.12
CA SER A 477 -11.20 -16.42 -6.85
C SER A 477 -12.10 -16.87 -5.71
N LEU A 478 -11.69 -17.94 -5.03
CA LEU A 478 -12.31 -18.43 -3.80
C LEU A 478 -11.36 -18.21 -2.63
N SER A 479 -11.83 -17.51 -1.64
CA SER A 479 -11.14 -17.37 -0.38
C SER A 479 -11.98 -17.95 0.76
N PHE A 480 -11.35 -18.72 1.65
CA PHE A 480 -12.06 -19.43 2.69
C PHE A 480 -11.40 -19.29 4.06
N GLY A 481 -12.21 -19.00 5.04
CA GLY A 481 -12.03 -19.35 6.44
C GLY A 481 -11.16 -18.39 7.25
N ALA A 482 -10.96 -18.85 8.48
CA ALA A 482 -10.10 -18.29 9.50
C ALA A 482 -9.35 -19.42 10.21
N SER A 483 -8.44 -19.10 11.12
CA SER A 483 -7.77 -20.09 11.97
C SER A 483 -8.80 -20.97 12.68
N GLY A 484 -8.61 -22.28 12.61
CA GLY A 484 -9.51 -23.26 13.19
C GLY A 484 -10.77 -23.60 12.37
N LYS A 485 -11.05 -22.89 11.27
CA LYS A 485 -12.13 -23.25 10.34
C LYS A 485 -11.62 -24.22 9.29
N SER A 486 -12.52 -24.98 8.67
CA SER A 486 -12.15 -25.98 7.66
C SER A 486 -13.04 -25.92 6.43
N LEU A 487 -12.42 -25.88 5.26
CA LEU A 487 -13.05 -26.21 4.00
C LEU A 487 -13.06 -27.72 3.87
N ILE A 488 -14.25 -28.32 3.67
CA ILE A 488 -14.41 -29.78 3.66
C ILE A 488 -14.94 -30.23 2.30
N ILE A 489 -14.21 -31.11 1.64
CA ILE A 489 -14.65 -31.81 0.45
C ILE A 489 -14.92 -33.26 0.84
N ASN A 490 -16.20 -33.63 0.86
CA ASN A 490 -16.62 -34.94 1.34
C ASN A 490 -16.45 -36.03 0.28
N ALA A 491 -16.73 -37.25 0.67
CA ALA A 491 -16.59 -38.43 -0.21
C ALA A 491 -17.43 -38.29 -1.49
N ASN A 492 -16.84 -38.65 -2.64
CA ASN A 492 -17.46 -38.56 -3.95
C ASN A 492 -17.97 -37.17 -4.33
N SER A 493 -17.42 -36.12 -3.72
CA SER A 493 -17.69 -34.75 -4.09
C SER A 493 -16.49 -34.09 -4.79
N LYS A 494 -16.75 -32.99 -5.47
CA LYS A 494 -15.74 -32.30 -6.27
C LYS A 494 -15.73 -30.80 -6.01
N LEU A 495 -14.54 -30.25 -5.77
CA LEU A 495 -14.25 -28.84 -5.95
C LEU A 495 -13.39 -28.66 -7.19
N LYS A 496 -13.91 -27.90 -8.16
CA LYS A 496 -13.19 -27.51 -9.36
C LYS A 496 -12.85 -26.02 -9.30
N ILE A 497 -11.59 -25.69 -9.46
CA ILE A 497 -11.07 -24.32 -9.42
C ILE A 497 -10.48 -23.97 -10.78
N GLU A 498 -10.98 -22.92 -11.38
CA GLU A 498 -10.38 -22.22 -12.50
C GLU A 498 -9.99 -20.81 -12.03
N GLY A 499 -8.77 -20.67 -11.49
CA GLY A 499 -8.28 -19.44 -10.92
C GLY A 499 -7.59 -19.61 -9.56
N SER A 500 -7.96 -18.81 -8.55
CA SER A 500 -7.26 -18.78 -7.27
C SER A 500 -8.09 -19.39 -6.12
N LEU A 501 -7.47 -20.27 -5.34
CA LEU A 501 -8.00 -20.80 -4.08
C LEU A 501 -7.09 -20.42 -2.92
N VAL A 502 -7.61 -19.66 -1.98
CA VAL A 502 -6.90 -19.28 -0.75
C VAL A 502 -7.66 -19.77 0.47
N ILE A 503 -6.99 -20.55 1.32
CA ILE A 503 -7.58 -21.14 2.52
C ILE A 503 -6.78 -20.68 3.73
N PHE A 504 -7.38 -19.82 4.56
CA PHE A 504 -6.79 -19.34 5.81
C PHE A 504 -6.93 -20.34 6.97
N GLY A 505 -7.91 -21.22 6.87
CA GLY A 505 -8.11 -22.34 7.76
C GLY A 505 -7.49 -23.63 7.24
N ASN A 506 -8.13 -24.75 7.55
CA ASN A 506 -7.70 -26.08 7.13
C ASN A 506 -8.42 -26.52 5.86
N LEU A 507 -7.79 -27.41 5.11
CA LEU A 507 -8.40 -28.13 3.99
C LEU A 507 -8.55 -29.60 4.38
N ILE A 508 -9.77 -30.11 4.35
CA ILE A 508 -10.07 -31.51 4.61
C ILE A 508 -10.62 -32.15 3.33
N LEU A 509 -9.86 -33.08 2.79
CA LEU A 509 -10.24 -33.91 1.66
C LEU A 509 -10.59 -35.29 2.19
N ASN A 510 -11.87 -35.59 2.32
CA ASN A 510 -12.31 -36.89 2.80
C ASN A 510 -12.09 -37.99 1.74
N SER A 511 -12.11 -39.25 2.15
CA SER A 511 -11.84 -40.38 1.28
C SER A 511 -12.70 -40.35 0.00
N GLY A 512 -12.04 -40.38 -1.18
CA GLY A 512 -12.71 -40.31 -2.49
C GLY A 512 -13.09 -38.88 -2.94
N ALA A 513 -12.68 -37.85 -2.22
CA ALA A 513 -12.85 -36.43 -2.62
C ALA A 513 -12.01 -36.11 -3.86
N THR A 514 -12.48 -35.18 -4.67
CA THR A 514 -11.76 -34.66 -5.85
C THR A 514 -11.53 -33.16 -5.72
N LEU A 515 -10.27 -32.74 -5.87
CA LEU A 515 -9.88 -31.35 -6.06
C LEU A 515 -9.28 -31.20 -7.46
N GLU A 516 -9.96 -30.49 -8.34
CA GLU A 516 -9.56 -30.33 -9.75
C GLU A 516 -9.18 -28.87 -10.01
N PHE A 517 -8.01 -28.66 -10.60
CA PHE A 517 -7.58 -27.34 -11.06
C PHE A 517 -7.69 -27.28 -12.58
N ALA A 518 -8.47 -26.32 -13.08
CA ALA A 518 -8.70 -26.08 -14.50
C ALA A 518 -7.98 -24.78 -14.92
N GLY A 519 -7.56 -24.74 -16.18
CA GLY A 519 -6.81 -23.59 -16.71
C GLY A 519 -5.33 -23.58 -16.32
N ALA A 520 -4.54 -22.87 -17.08
CA ALA A 520 -3.07 -22.89 -16.96
C ALA A 520 -2.50 -22.07 -15.80
N GLY A 521 -3.30 -21.20 -15.18
CA GLY A 521 -2.87 -20.27 -14.14
C GLY A 521 -3.49 -20.50 -12.75
N SER A 522 -4.10 -21.67 -12.51
CA SER A 522 -4.75 -21.94 -11.23
C SER A 522 -3.73 -21.99 -10.09
N THR A 523 -4.11 -21.42 -8.94
CA THR A 523 -3.24 -21.34 -7.76
C THR A 523 -3.97 -21.87 -6.53
N ILE A 524 -3.20 -22.42 -5.58
CA ILE A 524 -3.67 -22.73 -4.23
C ILE A 524 -2.69 -22.21 -3.19
N THR A 525 -3.26 -21.66 -2.12
CA THR A 525 -2.53 -21.27 -0.92
C THR A 525 -3.30 -21.74 0.30
N VAL A 526 -2.73 -22.63 1.12
CA VAL A 526 -3.33 -23.10 2.38
C VAL A 526 -2.45 -22.67 3.53
N PHE A 527 -2.98 -21.85 4.43
CA PHE A 527 -2.26 -21.36 5.62
C PHE A 527 -2.35 -22.34 6.79
N GLY A 528 -3.43 -23.09 6.89
CA GLY A 528 -3.62 -24.11 7.92
C GLY A 528 -3.09 -25.49 7.49
N SER A 529 -3.65 -26.53 8.05
CA SER A 529 -3.29 -27.92 7.73
C SER A 529 -4.10 -28.47 6.57
N VAL A 530 -3.50 -29.42 5.85
CA VAL A 530 -4.20 -30.24 4.85
C VAL A 530 -4.31 -31.66 5.36
N THR A 531 -5.56 -32.18 5.44
CA THR A 531 -5.84 -33.57 5.78
C THR A 531 -6.39 -34.28 4.54
N LYS A 532 -5.78 -35.41 4.18
CA LYS A 532 -6.21 -36.21 3.03
C LYS A 532 -6.62 -37.61 3.48
N GLY A 533 -7.84 -38.00 3.15
CA GLY A 533 -8.30 -39.36 3.26
C GLY A 533 -7.74 -40.29 2.17
N SER A 534 -8.14 -41.54 2.16
CA SER A 534 -7.74 -42.48 1.13
C SER A 534 -8.44 -42.19 -0.21
N ASN A 535 -7.79 -42.51 -1.35
CA ASN A 535 -8.32 -42.33 -2.69
C ASN A 535 -8.75 -40.89 -3.05
N VAL A 536 -8.10 -39.89 -2.42
CA VAL A 536 -8.28 -38.47 -2.82
C VAL A 536 -7.63 -38.25 -4.17
N THR A 537 -8.35 -37.59 -5.07
CA THR A 537 -7.86 -37.23 -6.40
C THR A 537 -7.58 -35.74 -6.48
N ILE A 538 -6.34 -35.36 -6.81
CA ILE A 538 -5.95 -33.97 -7.08
C ILE A 538 -5.42 -33.94 -8.52
N THR A 539 -6.07 -33.16 -9.39
CA THR A 539 -5.77 -33.13 -10.83
C THR A 539 -5.65 -31.71 -11.36
N GLY A 540 -5.00 -31.59 -12.52
CA GLY A 540 -4.82 -30.33 -13.23
C GLY A 540 -3.47 -29.69 -12.95
N THR A 541 -3.22 -28.54 -13.61
CA THR A 541 -2.00 -27.76 -13.45
C THR A 541 -2.26 -26.62 -12.48
N TYR A 542 -1.44 -26.50 -11.45
CA TYR A 542 -1.59 -25.46 -10.43
C TYR A 542 -0.25 -25.07 -9.80
N THR A 543 -0.21 -23.87 -9.24
CA THR A 543 0.87 -23.43 -8.37
C THR A 543 0.42 -23.55 -6.91
N ASP A 544 1.14 -24.36 -6.12
CA ASP A 544 0.92 -24.49 -4.68
C ASP A 544 1.97 -23.70 -3.93
N SER A 545 1.58 -22.56 -3.37
CA SER A 545 2.50 -21.59 -2.75
C SER A 545 3.29 -22.17 -1.57
N PHE A 546 2.75 -23.18 -0.88
CA PHE A 546 3.36 -23.77 0.32
C PHE A 546 3.67 -25.24 0.20
N ASN A 547 3.49 -25.83 -0.98
CA ASN A 547 3.56 -27.27 -1.17
C ASN A 547 2.63 -28.06 -0.21
N SER A 548 1.49 -27.49 0.12
CA SER A 548 0.56 -28.02 1.13
C SER A 548 -0.17 -29.27 0.64
N LEU A 549 -0.25 -29.44 -0.67
CA LEU A 549 -0.91 -30.60 -1.32
C LEU A 549 0.06 -31.76 -1.65
N LYS A 550 1.33 -31.72 -1.23
CA LYS A 550 2.27 -32.82 -1.41
C LYS A 550 2.11 -33.91 -0.36
#